data_de40817713b00cb3a30378fdd1410e7a
#
_entry.id   de40817713b00cb3a30378fdd1410e7a
#
_cell.length_a   1.000
_cell.length_b   1.000
_cell.length_c   1.000
_cell.angle_alpha   90.00
_cell.angle_beta   90.00
_cell.angle_gamma   90.00
#
_symmetry.space_group_name_H-M   'P 1'
#
loop_
_entity.id
_entity.type
_entity.pdbx_description
1 polymer ?
#
loop_
_entity_poly.entity_id
_entity_poly.type
_entity_poly.pdbx_seq_one_letter_code
_entity_poly.pdbx_strand_id
1 'polypeptide(L)'
;MLDVIIDNQLIRIGERFALGLHRTLRIPDDGRTYPLPPGLGRFPLFQVSSFRDRVPPQWLEQGGAFIPMYQREALWIGFHAAEWKPNAVKISVGGINVVSGESFTEGLNADPQDYIVCPDQPWLDGINTGHSSIRQFVAMPLGMGYTVEASLTGKEKFGGIQLTVFEPKPGRFPDKPPLRSETGPVRFATPKASRAPQSMGLGAGGEMKQKIYPDPYGIDVWDQDNYGRVAIYIVNSTHFFELTGSQPPPTPVDSKSYTEYGLPWFDLYDEFKADVSPSDHLTGVKTIAEIDAQRKESTADSESVDVPETQIKKLGKDNSGPRRCSTSSPAEPGSPSEDEENE
;
A
#
# COMPACT_ATOMS: atom_id res chain seq x y z
N MET A 1 -6.21 -18.22 16.00
CA MET A 1 -5.77 -17.48 14.78
C MET A 1 -6.98 -16.89 14.10
N LEU A 2 -6.87 -15.67 13.58
CA LEU A 2 -7.94 -14.99 12.84
C LEU A 2 -8.04 -15.55 11.42
N ASP A 3 -9.27 -15.64 10.91
CA ASP A 3 -9.53 -16.03 9.52
C ASP A 3 -9.01 -14.96 8.55
N VAL A 4 -8.40 -15.42 7.46
CA VAL A 4 -7.93 -14.55 6.36
C VAL A 4 -8.72 -14.87 5.10
N ILE A 5 -9.48 -13.89 4.61
CA ILE A 5 -10.29 -14.00 3.40
C ILE A 5 -9.76 -13.02 2.36
N ILE A 6 -9.40 -13.56 1.20
CA ILE A 6 -8.89 -12.78 0.07
C ILE A 6 -9.99 -12.72 -0.98
N ASP A 7 -10.49 -11.53 -1.25
CA ASP A 7 -11.33 -11.26 -2.42
C ASP A 7 -10.51 -10.52 -3.50
N ASN A 8 -11.13 -10.14 -4.62
CA ASN A 8 -10.41 -9.54 -5.74
C ASN A 8 -9.89 -8.11 -5.49
N GLN A 9 -10.21 -7.48 -4.38
CA GLN A 9 -9.82 -6.09 -4.08
C GLN A 9 -9.39 -5.84 -2.64
N LEU A 10 -9.74 -6.74 -1.70
CA LEU A 10 -9.48 -6.59 -0.28
C LEU A 10 -9.00 -7.89 0.33
N ILE A 11 -8.16 -7.77 1.33
CA ILE A 11 -7.81 -8.87 2.25
C ILE A 11 -8.48 -8.55 3.57
N ARG A 12 -9.37 -9.44 4.02
CA ARG A 12 -10.04 -9.34 5.33
C ARG A 12 -9.34 -10.23 6.32
N ILE A 13 -9.08 -9.72 7.51
CA ILE A 13 -8.44 -10.48 8.60
C ILE A 13 -9.29 -10.31 9.85
N GLY A 14 -9.85 -11.44 10.33
CA GLY A 14 -10.88 -11.42 11.35
C GLY A 14 -12.17 -10.73 10.86
N GLU A 15 -13.01 -10.30 11.79
CA GLU A 15 -14.33 -9.76 11.47
C GLU A 15 -14.33 -8.26 11.11
N ARG A 16 -13.32 -7.51 11.57
CA ARG A 16 -13.38 -6.04 11.59
C ARG A 16 -12.29 -5.35 10.80
N PHE A 17 -11.23 -6.06 10.44
CA PHE A 17 -10.11 -5.49 9.71
C PHE A 17 -10.10 -5.92 8.25
N ALA A 18 -9.82 -4.97 7.37
CA ALA A 18 -9.51 -5.26 5.98
C ALA A 18 -8.45 -4.29 5.46
N LEU A 19 -7.70 -4.73 4.45
CA LEU A 19 -6.74 -3.88 3.75
C LEU A 19 -6.93 -3.95 2.24
N GLY A 20 -6.57 -2.87 1.56
CA GLY A 20 -6.49 -2.79 0.11
C GLY A 20 -5.13 -2.27 -0.33
N LEU A 21 -4.63 -2.78 -1.44
CA LEU A 21 -3.40 -2.30 -2.07
C LEU A 21 -3.77 -1.34 -3.19
N HIS A 22 -3.24 -0.14 -3.14
CA HIS A 22 -3.63 0.94 -4.04
C HIS A 22 -2.48 1.37 -4.92
N ARG A 23 -2.79 1.61 -6.17
CA ARG A 23 -1.91 2.25 -7.15
C ARG A 23 -1.79 3.73 -6.84
N THR A 24 -0.62 4.29 -7.08
CA THR A 24 -0.39 5.72 -6.92
C THR A 24 0.68 6.20 -7.90
N LEU A 25 0.85 7.52 -7.99
CA LEU A 25 1.99 8.08 -8.73
C LEU A 25 3.29 7.73 -8.01
N ARG A 26 4.29 7.35 -8.78
CA ARG A 26 5.65 7.40 -8.26
C ARG A 26 6.08 8.86 -8.16
N ILE A 27 6.47 9.28 -6.96
CA ILE A 27 7.05 10.61 -6.75
C ILE A 27 8.53 10.61 -7.12
N PRO A 28 9.08 11.78 -7.56
CA PRO A 28 10.50 11.89 -7.84
C PRO A 28 11.36 11.57 -6.62
N ASP A 29 12.49 10.93 -6.86
CA ASP A 29 13.51 10.64 -5.86
C ASP A 29 14.70 11.59 -6.09
N ASP A 30 14.49 12.86 -5.78
CA ASP A 30 15.39 13.99 -6.06
C ASP A 30 15.87 14.68 -4.78
N GLY A 31 15.60 14.09 -3.60
CA GLY A 31 15.94 14.66 -2.30
C GLY A 31 14.97 15.73 -1.79
N ARG A 32 13.87 15.98 -2.50
CA ARG A 32 12.78 16.86 -2.04
C ARG A 32 11.70 16.03 -1.34
N THR A 33 11.01 16.65 -0.39
CA THR A 33 9.82 16.06 0.25
C THR A 33 8.56 16.52 -0.48
N TYR A 34 7.79 15.57 -0.97
CA TYR A 34 6.57 15.80 -1.76
C TYR A 34 5.30 15.72 -0.93
N PRO A 35 4.21 16.40 -1.33
CA PRO A 35 2.88 16.13 -0.81
C PRO A 35 2.42 14.71 -1.22
N LEU A 36 1.36 14.21 -0.60
CA LEU A 36 0.81 12.89 -0.89
C LEU A 36 0.25 12.82 -2.31
N PRO A 37 0.65 11.83 -3.11
CA PRO A 37 0.07 11.60 -4.42
C PRO A 37 -1.35 11.02 -4.32
N PRO A 38 -2.16 11.12 -5.39
CA PRO A 38 -3.51 10.55 -5.42
C PRO A 38 -3.48 9.02 -5.46
N GLY A 39 -4.59 8.41 -5.04
CA GLY A 39 -4.88 7.01 -5.35
C GLY A 39 -5.38 6.85 -6.79
N LEU A 40 -4.76 5.97 -7.55
CA LEU A 40 -5.10 5.66 -8.95
C LEU A 40 -5.91 4.35 -9.10
N GLY A 41 -6.62 3.95 -8.06
CA GLY A 41 -7.37 2.70 -8.00
C GLY A 41 -6.68 1.63 -7.16
N ARG A 42 -7.25 0.43 -7.14
CA ARG A 42 -6.71 -0.71 -6.40
C ARG A 42 -6.02 -1.69 -7.33
N PHE A 43 -4.98 -2.35 -6.82
CA PHE A 43 -4.45 -3.54 -7.45
C PHE A 43 -5.46 -4.69 -7.32
N PRO A 44 -5.69 -5.48 -8.40
CA PRO A 44 -6.43 -6.72 -8.29
C PRO A 44 -5.62 -7.74 -7.48
N LEU A 45 -6.30 -8.45 -6.58
CA LEU A 45 -5.72 -9.48 -5.72
C LEU A 45 -6.04 -10.87 -6.27
N PHE A 46 -5.04 -11.74 -6.32
CA PHE A 46 -5.15 -13.11 -6.78
C PHE A 46 -4.69 -14.06 -5.68
N GLN A 47 -5.54 -14.99 -5.31
CA GLN A 47 -5.20 -15.98 -4.28
C GLN A 47 -4.19 -16.99 -4.83
N VAL A 48 -3.08 -17.18 -4.12
CA VAL A 48 -1.97 -18.06 -4.51
C VAL A 48 -2.45 -19.49 -4.76
N SER A 49 -3.34 -20.00 -3.92
CA SER A 49 -3.88 -21.37 -4.04
C SER A 49 -4.69 -21.64 -5.31
N SER A 50 -5.16 -20.59 -6.01
CA SER A 50 -5.85 -20.72 -7.30
C SER A 50 -4.90 -20.94 -8.48
N PHE A 51 -3.60 -20.80 -8.28
CA PHE A 51 -2.57 -20.86 -9.33
C PHE A 51 -1.45 -21.85 -9.01
N ARG A 52 -1.77 -22.97 -8.36
CA ARG A 52 -0.82 -23.95 -7.79
C ARG A 52 0.28 -24.39 -8.75
N ASP A 53 -0.06 -24.62 -10.01
CA ASP A 53 0.87 -25.14 -11.02
C ASP A 53 1.72 -24.06 -11.68
N ARG A 54 1.61 -22.79 -11.25
CA ARG A 54 2.17 -21.62 -11.94
C ARG A 54 2.92 -20.67 -11.05
N VAL A 55 2.72 -20.75 -9.74
CA VAL A 55 3.41 -19.95 -8.74
C VAL A 55 4.61 -20.70 -8.17
N PRO A 56 5.62 -20.00 -7.65
CA PRO A 56 6.74 -20.64 -6.97
C PRO A 56 6.27 -21.52 -5.80
N PRO A 57 6.89 -22.70 -5.56
CA PRO A 57 6.50 -23.58 -4.45
C PRO A 57 6.49 -22.90 -3.08
N GLN A 58 7.42 -22.00 -2.81
CA GLN A 58 7.50 -21.22 -1.57
C GLN A 58 6.24 -20.37 -1.30
N TRP A 59 5.58 -19.89 -2.36
CA TRP A 59 4.32 -19.14 -2.22
C TRP A 59 3.19 -20.06 -1.78
N LEU A 60 3.19 -21.31 -2.25
CA LEU A 60 2.18 -22.30 -1.84
C LEU A 60 2.32 -22.71 -0.38
N GLU A 61 3.55 -22.78 0.12
CA GLU A 61 3.83 -23.13 1.52
C GLU A 61 3.32 -22.05 2.48
N GLN A 62 3.47 -20.77 2.10
CA GLN A 62 3.03 -19.64 2.92
C GLN A 62 1.58 -19.21 2.63
N GLY A 63 1.05 -19.57 1.48
CA GLY A 63 -0.25 -19.11 1.01
C GLY A 63 -0.30 -17.62 0.72
N GLY A 64 -1.47 -16.99 0.87
CA GLY A 64 -1.67 -15.56 0.68
C GLY A 64 -2.14 -15.16 -0.71
N ALA A 65 -1.78 -13.95 -1.12
CA ALA A 65 -2.18 -13.34 -2.39
C ALA A 65 -0.98 -12.86 -3.20
N PHE A 66 -1.23 -12.54 -4.48
CA PHE A 66 -0.29 -11.77 -5.29
C PHE A 66 -1.01 -10.67 -6.07
N ILE A 67 -0.25 -9.62 -6.43
CA ILE A 67 -0.70 -8.48 -7.22
C ILE A 67 0.24 -8.27 -8.41
N PRO A 68 -0.28 -7.75 -9.55
CA PRO A 68 0.56 -7.28 -10.66
C PRO A 68 1.07 -5.87 -10.38
N MET A 69 2.36 -5.64 -10.55
CA MET A 69 2.93 -4.29 -10.58
C MET A 69 3.92 -4.17 -11.73
N TYR A 70 3.99 -2.99 -12.34
CA TYR A 70 5.11 -2.68 -13.23
C TYR A 70 6.37 -2.40 -12.42
N GLN A 71 7.52 -2.68 -13.00
CA GLN A 71 8.78 -2.22 -12.41
C GLN A 71 8.74 -0.71 -12.24
N ARG A 72 9.18 -0.22 -11.07
CA ARG A 72 9.16 1.19 -10.67
C ARG A 72 7.77 1.79 -10.43
N GLU A 73 6.72 0.99 -10.43
CA GLU A 73 5.38 1.42 -10.02
C GLU A 73 5.32 1.56 -8.49
N ALA A 74 4.60 2.57 -8.01
CA ALA A 74 4.42 2.84 -6.59
C ALA A 74 3.07 2.32 -6.05
N LEU A 75 3.05 1.97 -4.77
CA LEU A 75 1.84 1.56 -4.06
C LEU A 75 1.70 2.24 -2.70
N TRP A 76 0.49 2.24 -2.17
CA TRP A 76 0.19 2.47 -0.77
C TRP A 76 -0.82 1.44 -0.26
N ILE A 77 -0.81 1.22 1.06
CA ILE A 77 -1.67 0.25 1.73
C ILE A 77 -2.75 1.03 2.48
N GLY A 78 -4.01 0.81 2.13
CA GLY A 78 -5.16 1.39 2.83
C GLY A 78 -5.75 0.42 3.84
N PHE A 79 -6.13 0.91 5.02
CA PHE A 79 -6.67 0.10 6.09
C PHE A 79 -8.12 0.46 6.36
N HIS A 80 -8.93 -0.55 6.64
CA HIS A 80 -10.30 -0.44 7.08
C HIS A 80 -10.41 -1.19 8.41
N ALA A 81 -10.61 -0.47 9.49
CA ALA A 81 -10.75 -1.03 10.83
C ALA A 81 -11.90 -0.35 11.57
N ALA A 82 -12.41 -0.98 12.62
CA ALA A 82 -13.49 -0.46 13.41
C ALA A 82 -12.97 0.51 14.47
N GLU A 83 -13.45 1.75 14.49
CA GLU A 83 -13.07 2.75 15.50
C GLU A 83 -13.35 2.30 16.93
N TRP A 84 -14.42 1.53 17.12
CA TRP A 84 -14.87 1.06 18.43
C TRP A 84 -14.08 -0.14 18.97
N LYS A 85 -13.30 -0.83 18.13
CA LYS A 85 -12.42 -1.94 18.51
C LYS A 85 -11.25 -2.04 17.53
N PRO A 86 -10.18 -1.27 17.79
CA PRO A 86 -9.03 -1.15 16.88
C PRO A 86 -8.21 -2.44 16.76
N ASN A 87 -7.30 -2.45 15.81
CA ASN A 87 -6.34 -3.54 15.60
C ASN A 87 -4.90 -3.00 15.57
N ALA A 88 -3.96 -3.76 16.14
CA ALA A 88 -2.54 -3.52 15.88
C ALA A 88 -2.12 -4.25 14.59
N VAL A 89 -1.34 -3.59 13.75
CA VAL A 89 -0.94 -4.10 12.44
C VAL A 89 0.56 -3.98 12.27
N LYS A 90 1.22 -5.13 12.10
CA LYS A 90 2.65 -5.22 11.83
C LYS A 90 2.87 -5.47 10.35
N ILE A 91 3.75 -4.68 9.72
CA ILE A 91 3.97 -4.71 8.28
C ILE A 91 5.47 -4.85 8.02
N SER A 92 5.83 -5.75 7.11
CA SER A 92 7.19 -5.93 6.63
C SER A 92 7.23 -6.01 5.11
N VAL A 93 8.34 -5.58 4.53
CA VAL A 93 8.65 -5.70 3.10
C VAL A 93 9.93 -6.51 2.95
N GLY A 94 9.86 -7.64 2.25
CA GLY A 94 10.98 -8.56 2.15
C GLY A 94 11.49 -9.04 3.52
N GLY A 95 10.59 -9.18 4.52
CA GLY A 95 10.95 -9.58 5.87
C GLY A 95 11.55 -8.49 6.75
N ILE A 96 11.57 -7.22 6.30
CA ILE A 96 12.02 -6.07 7.07
C ILE A 96 10.82 -5.24 7.52
N ASN A 97 10.72 -4.96 8.81
CA ASN A 97 9.65 -4.14 9.37
C ASN A 97 9.72 -2.70 8.86
N VAL A 98 8.59 -2.17 8.38
CA VAL A 98 8.56 -0.85 7.72
C VAL A 98 8.57 0.33 8.70
N VAL A 99 8.35 0.08 9.99
CA VAL A 99 8.36 1.10 11.06
C VAL A 99 9.73 1.13 11.76
N SER A 100 10.21 -0.03 12.23
CA SER A 100 11.42 -0.15 13.03
C SER A 100 12.69 -0.48 12.24
N GLY A 101 12.56 -1.05 11.02
CA GLY A 101 13.70 -1.54 10.23
C GLY A 101 14.29 -2.87 10.71
N GLU A 102 13.73 -3.45 11.75
CA GLU A 102 14.16 -4.74 12.27
C GLU A 102 13.70 -5.90 11.38
N SER A 103 14.39 -7.03 11.48
CA SER A 103 13.94 -8.26 10.82
C SER A 103 12.58 -8.70 11.37
N PHE A 104 11.79 -9.32 10.52
CA PHE A 104 10.47 -9.84 10.90
C PHE A 104 10.53 -10.75 12.13
N THR A 105 9.66 -10.48 13.09
CA THR A 105 9.38 -11.29 14.27
C THR A 105 7.87 -11.49 14.39
N GLU A 106 7.39 -12.55 15.04
CA GLU A 106 5.96 -12.83 15.12
C GLU A 106 5.20 -11.89 16.05
N GLY A 107 5.78 -11.54 17.21
CA GLY A 107 5.17 -10.66 18.20
C GLY A 107 5.32 -9.17 17.90
N LEU A 108 4.64 -8.34 18.69
CA LEU A 108 4.77 -6.88 18.67
C LEU A 108 5.93 -6.44 19.57
N ASN A 109 6.58 -5.32 19.22
CA ASN A 109 7.55 -4.63 20.06
C ASN A 109 7.13 -3.17 20.25
N ALA A 110 7.22 -2.67 21.48
CA ALA A 110 6.86 -1.29 21.81
C ALA A 110 8.04 -0.32 21.74
N ASP A 111 9.27 -0.81 21.91
CA ASP A 111 10.48 0.02 21.91
C ASP A 111 11.65 -0.72 21.22
N PRO A 112 11.96 -0.36 19.97
CA PRO A 112 11.21 0.56 19.11
C PRO A 112 9.85 -0.04 18.71
N GLN A 113 8.82 0.84 18.60
CA GLN A 113 7.51 0.42 18.11
C GLN A 113 7.63 -0.12 16.69
N ASP A 114 7.12 -1.34 16.45
CA ASP A 114 7.23 -2.05 15.17
C ASP A 114 5.89 -2.35 14.50
N TYR A 115 4.84 -1.68 14.94
CA TYR A 115 3.46 -1.81 14.46
C TYR A 115 2.76 -0.45 14.39
N ILE A 116 1.64 -0.43 13.73
CA ILE A 116 0.71 0.71 13.67
C ILE A 116 -0.63 0.31 14.27
N VAL A 117 -1.43 1.29 14.68
CA VAL A 117 -2.79 1.06 15.21
C VAL A 117 -3.82 1.58 14.22
N CYS A 118 -4.73 0.70 13.79
CA CYS A 118 -5.82 1.03 12.88
C CYS A 118 -7.15 1.08 13.63
N PRO A 119 -8.02 2.06 13.35
CA PRO A 119 -8.02 2.99 12.22
C PRO A 119 -7.26 4.31 12.43
N ASP A 120 -6.58 4.56 13.57
CA ASP A 120 -5.82 5.79 13.80
C ASP A 120 -4.80 6.05 12.68
N GLN A 121 -4.11 4.99 12.22
CA GLN A 121 -3.33 5.00 11.00
C GLN A 121 -4.18 4.48 9.84
N PRO A 122 -4.78 5.34 9.00
CA PRO A 122 -5.73 4.90 7.97
C PRO A 122 -5.06 4.36 6.70
N TRP A 123 -3.77 4.65 6.48
CA TRP A 123 -2.96 4.13 5.36
C TRP A 123 -1.47 4.26 5.63
N LEU A 124 -0.66 3.56 4.82
CA LEU A 124 0.79 3.64 4.81
C LEU A 124 1.33 3.65 3.37
N ASP A 125 2.16 4.64 3.04
CA ASP A 125 2.72 4.82 1.70
C ASP A 125 4.16 4.32 1.55
N GLY A 126 4.87 4.04 2.65
CA GLY A 126 6.30 3.73 2.58
C GLY A 126 6.93 3.27 3.89
N ILE A 127 8.25 3.29 3.93
CA ILE A 127 9.08 2.97 5.10
C ILE A 127 9.39 4.21 5.93
N ASN A 128 9.49 4.04 7.25
CA ASN A 128 9.78 5.13 8.21
C ASN A 128 11.24 5.57 8.16
N THR A 129 11.54 6.62 7.43
CA THR A 129 12.91 7.10 7.22
C THR A 129 13.19 8.50 7.74
N GLY A 130 12.17 9.23 8.19
CA GLY A 130 12.34 10.62 8.61
C GLY A 130 11.30 11.08 9.64
N HIS A 131 11.56 12.22 10.27
CA HIS A 131 10.57 12.89 11.10
C HIS A 131 9.43 13.42 10.22
N SER A 132 8.22 12.89 10.41
CA SER A 132 7.04 13.22 9.61
C SER A 132 7.21 12.97 8.10
N SER A 133 8.11 12.07 7.72
CA SER A 133 8.34 11.68 6.34
C SER A 133 8.59 10.18 6.21
N ILE A 134 8.25 9.65 5.05
CA ILE A 134 8.48 8.27 4.66
C ILE A 134 9.09 8.22 3.25
N ARG A 135 9.78 7.13 2.93
CA ARG A 135 10.16 6.82 1.54
C ARG A 135 9.17 5.84 0.93
N GLN A 136 8.66 6.22 -0.23
CA GLN A 136 7.57 5.54 -0.93
C GLN A 136 7.89 4.07 -1.27
N PHE A 137 6.90 3.19 -1.15
CA PHE A 137 6.98 1.82 -1.63
C PHE A 137 6.98 1.77 -3.16
N VAL A 138 8.07 1.29 -3.75
CA VAL A 138 8.25 1.17 -5.20
C VAL A 138 8.66 -0.24 -5.58
N ALA A 139 7.96 -0.85 -6.53
CA ALA A 139 8.21 -2.22 -6.97
C ALA A 139 9.50 -2.33 -7.79
N MET A 140 10.40 -3.21 -7.36
CA MET A 140 11.68 -3.48 -8.02
C MET A 140 11.91 -4.99 -8.16
N PRO A 141 12.57 -5.45 -9.23
CA PRO A 141 12.91 -6.86 -9.40
C PRO A 141 13.81 -7.37 -8.27
N LEU A 142 13.55 -8.59 -7.79
CA LEU A 142 14.46 -9.29 -6.89
C LEU A 142 15.74 -9.69 -7.62
N GLY A 143 16.84 -9.78 -6.87
CA GLY A 143 18.16 -10.14 -7.41
C GLY A 143 18.94 -8.96 -7.98
N MET A 144 18.36 -7.76 -7.99
CA MET A 144 19.02 -6.56 -8.49
C MET A 144 19.50 -5.60 -7.37
N GLY A 145 19.29 -5.93 -6.10
CA GLY A 145 19.79 -5.15 -4.97
C GLY A 145 19.11 -3.79 -4.74
N TYR A 146 17.91 -3.59 -5.28
CA TYR A 146 17.14 -2.35 -5.10
C TYR A 146 16.20 -2.37 -3.91
N THR A 147 15.92 -3.55 -3.37
CA THR A 147 14.91 -3.70 -2.33
C THR A 147 15.41 -3.26 -0.95
N VAL A 148 14.49 -2.93 -0.06
CA VAL A 148 14.78 -2.68 1.36
C VAL A 148 15.46 -3.90 1.99
N GLU A 149 14.99 -5.11 1.64
CA GLU A 149 15.58 -6.37 2.06
C GLU A 149 17.07 -6.45 1.67
N ALA A 150 17.40 -6.16 0.39
CA ALA A 150 18.78 -6.16 -0.10
C ALA A 150 19.66 -5.15 0.63
N SER A 151 19.15 -3.94 0.85
CA SER A 151 19.89 -2.86 1.50
C SER A 151 20.31 -3.21 2.91
N LEU A 152 19.45 -3.90 3.68
CA LEU A 152 19.70 -4.19 5.10
C LEU A 152 20.32 -5.58 5.33
N THR A 153 20.01 -6.58 4.50
CA THR A 153 20.47 -7.96 4.72
C THR A 153 21.54 -8.43 3.72
N GLY A 154 21.75 -7.69 2.64
CA GLY A 154 22.59 -8.11 1.51
C GLY A 154 22.01 -9.27 0.71
N LYS A 155 20.74 -9.63 0.90
CA LYS A 155 20.06 -10.75 0.23
C LYS A 155 18.65 -10.32 -0.17
N GLU A 156 18.05 -11.05 -1.12
CA GLU A 156 16.67 -10.86 -1.58
C GLU A 156 16.00 -12.23 -1.66
N LYS A 157 15.42 -12.68 -0.55
CA LYS A 157 14.84 -14.02 -0.42
C LYS A 157 13.32 -14.02 -0.40
N PHE A 158 12.74 -13.04 0.29
CA PHE A 158 11.31 -13.04 0.59
C PHE A 158 10.53 -12.19 -0.39
N GLY A 159 11.00 -10.98 -0.65
CA GLY A 159 10.27 -10.01 -1.46
C GLY A 159 8.86 -9.72 -0.92
N GLY A 160 8.05 -9.01 -1.71
CA GLY A 160 6.65 -8.75 -1.39
C GLY A 160 6.41 -8.09 -0.02
N ILE A 161 5.20 -8.28 0.51
CA ILE A 161 4.74 -7.69 1.78
C ILE A 161 4.30 -8.82 2.72
N GLN A 162 4.70 -8.77 3.98
CA GLN A 162 4.22 -9.62 5.06
C GLN A 162 3.43 -8.76 6.04
N LEU A 163 2.23 -9.18 6.38
CA LEU A 163 1.34 -8.42 7.24
C LEU A 163 0.74 -9.34 8.31
N THR A 164 0.77 -8.86 9.56
CA THR A 164 0.16 -9.53 10.71
C THR A 164 -0.77 -8.55 11.43
N VAL A 165 -1.98 -8.98 11.71
CA VAL A 165 -3.01 -8.19 12.40
C VAL A 165 -3.33 -8.85 13.72
N PHE A 166 -3.32 -8.07 14.79
CA PHE A 166 -3.63 -8.51 16.15
C PHE A 166 -4.93 -7.89 16.61
N GLU A 167 -5.74 -8.69 17.28
CA GLU A 167 -6.93 -8.22 17.98
C GLU A 167 -6.56 -7.67 19.36
N PRO A 168 -7.39 -6.79 19.95
CA PRO A 168 -7.24 -6.46 21.35
C PRO A 168 -7.69 -7.63 22.25
N LYS A 169 -7.09 -7.74 23.43
CA LYS A 169 -7.49 -8.73 24.46
C LYS A 169 -8.95 -8.57 24.82
N PRO A 170 -9.65 -9.66 25.17
CA PRO A 170 -11.04 -9.61 25.61
C PRO A 170 -11.26 -8.59 26.74
N GLY A 171 -12.36 -7.84 26.68
CA GLY A 171 -12.74 -6.86 27.69
C GLY A 171 -12.01 -5.51 27.62
N ARG A 172 -11.05 -5.31 26.70
CA ARG A 172 -10.37 -4.03 26.53
C ARG A 172 -11.20 -3.01 25.75
N PHE A 173 -12.05 -3.51 24.86
CA PHE A 173 -12.97 -2.70 24.04
C PHE A 173 -14.36 -3.35 24.02
N PRO A 174 -15.41 -2.64 23.61
CA PRO A 174 -16.74 -3.21 23.45
C PRO A 174 -16.75 -4.42 22.51
N ASP A 175 -17.54 -5.44 22.80
CA ASP A 175 -17.65 -6.63 21.93
C ASP A 175 -18.68 -6.47 20.79
N LYS A 176 -19.49 -5.41 20.85
CA LYS A 176 -20.50 -5.12 19.82
C LYS A 176 -20.34 -3.70 19.27
N PRO A 177 -20.56 -3.51 17.96
CA PRO A 177 -20.54 -2.18 17.39
C PRO A 177 -21.64 -1.31 17.98
N PRO A 178 -21.42 0.00 18.13
CA PRO A 178 -22.49 0.94 18.37
C PRO A 178 -23.49 0.85 17.20
N LEU A 179 -24.78 0.81 17.49
CA LEU A 179 -25.87 0.58 16.51
C LEU A 179 -25.78 1.57 15.33
N ARG A 180 -25.36 1.11 14.15
CA ARG A 180 -25.49 1.80 12.86
C ARG A 180 -25.70 0.79 11.72
N SER A 181 -26.39 1.22 10.63
CA SER A 181 -26.91 0.39 9.53
C SER A 181 -25.89 0.05 8.46
N GLU A 182 -26.03 -1.15 7.85
CA GLU A 182 -25.11 -1.78 6.88
C GLU A 182 -25.50 -1.57 5.41
N THR A 183 -24.50 -1.65 4.52
CA THR A 183 -24.67 -1.88 3.07
C THR A 183 -23.65 -2.91 2.56
N GLY A 184 -24.10 -3.88 1.75
CA GLY A 184 -23.37 -5.10 1.40
C GLY A 184 -22.69 -5.16 0.00
N PRO A 185 -22.00 -6.26 -0.39
CA PRO A 185 -21.03 -6.35 -1.49
C PRO A 185 -21.47 -7.11 -2.76
N VAL A 186 -20.72 -6.93 -3.89
CA VAL A 186 -20.92 -7.52 -5.24
C VAL A 186 -19.72 -8.41 -5.64
N ARG A 187 -19.96 -9.49 -6.43
CA ARG A 187 -18.99 -10.54 -6.84
C ARG A 187 -18.77 -10.62 -8.35
N PHE A 188 -17.56 -11.07 -8.81
CA PHE A 188 -17.22 -11.44 -10.19
C PHE A 188 -16.20 -12.61 -10.30
N ALA A 189 -16.13 -13.31 -11.48
CA ALA A 189 -15.44 -14.56 -11.75
C ALA A 189 -14.20 -14.45 -12.68
N THR A 190 -13.28 -15.46 -12.68
CA THR A 190 -11.96 -15.46 -13.36
C THR A 190 -11.72 -16.63 -14.35
N PRO A 191 -10.85 -16.49 -15.39
CA PRO A 191 -10.34 -17.56 -16.24
C PRO A 191 -8.83 -17.90 -16.07
N LYS A 192 -8.37 -19.01 -16.70
CA LYS A 192 -7.08 -19.72 -16.48
C LYS A 192 -6.02 -19.51 -17.57
N ALA A 193 -4.71 -19.48 -17.25
CA ALA A 193 -3.55 -19.83 -18.11
C ALA A 193 -2.14 -19.78 -17.45
N SER A 194 -1.03 -20.18 -18.09
CA SER A 194 0.17 -20.79 -17.55
C SER A 194 1.53 -20.06 -17.72
N ARG A 195 2.46 -20.33 -16.84
CA ARG A 195 3.93 -20.21 -16.72
C ARG A 195 4.42 -19.26 -15.60
N ALA A 196 5.60 -19.60 -15.02
CA ALA A 196 6.10 -18.99 -13.79
C ALA A 196 6.56 -17.54 -13.96
N PRO A 197 6.18 -16.63 -13.03
CA PRO A 197 6.50 -15.21 -13.11
C PRO A 197 7.81 -14.84 -12.42
N GLN A 198 8.38 -13.71 -12.84
CA GLN A 198 9.47 -13.07 -12.13
C GLN A 198 8.91 -12.37 -10.87
N SER A 199 9.41 -12.78 -9.71
CA SER A 199 9.01 -12.20 -8.43
C SER A 199 9.66 -10.83 -8.21
N MET A 200 8.95 -9.93 -7.53
CA MET A 200 9.41 -8.57 -7.22
C MET A 200 9.34 -8.30 -5.72
N GLY A 201 10.14 -7.34 -5.27
CA GLY A 201 10.13 -6.79 -3.92
C GLY A 201 9.88 -5.29 -3.93
N LEU A 202 9.97 -4.65 -2.76
CA LEU A 202 9.79 -3.22 -2.62
C LEU A 202 11.11 -2.53 -2.27
N GLY A 203 11.44 -1.48 -3.03
CA GLY A 203 12.52 -0.55 -2.80
C GLY A 203 12.02 0.77 -2.20
N ALA A 204 12.95 1.60 -1.72
CA ALA A 204 12.68 2.94 -1.22
C ALA A 204 12.68 3.94 -2.38
N GLY A 205 11.53 4.56 -2.63
CA GLY A 205 11.34 5.64 -3.60
C GLY A 205 11.61 7.02 -3.02
N GLY A 206 11.02 8.05 -3.66
CA GLY A 206 11.11 9.43 -3.22
C GLY A 206 10.48 9.67 -1.84
N GLU A 207 10.82 10.80 -1.22
CA GLU A 207 10.35 11.17 0.12
C GLU A 207 9.04 11.95 0.08
N MET A 208 8.12 11.60 0.97
CA MET A 208 6.84 12.31 1.13
C MET A 208 6.46 12.51 2.57
N LYS A 209 5.60 13.51 2.82
CA LYS A 209 5.07 13.81 4.15
C LYS A 209 4.09 12.73 4.60
N GLN A 210 4.46 11.94 5.58
CA GLN A 210 3.55 11.06 6.30
C GLN A 210 4.09 10.82 7.72
N LYS A 211 3.20 10.81 8.70
CA LYS A 211 3.52 10.43 10.08
C LYS A 211 3.09 8.99 10.34
N ILE A 212 3.84 8.32 11.19
CA ILE A 212 3.44 7.05 11.78
C ILE A 212 3.09 7.32 13.24
N TYR A 213 1.84 7.05 13.61
CA TYR A 213 1.35 7.42 14.93
C TYR A 213 1.76 6.42 16.01
N PRO A 214 2.20 6.91 17.20
CA PRO A 214 2.43 6.05 18.34
C PRO A 214 1.14 5.33 18.76
N ASP A 215 1.31 4.14 19.34
CA ASP A 215 0.20 3.38 19.92
C ASP A 215 -0.38 4.15 21.13
N PRO A 216 -1.64 4.60 21.09
CA PRO A 216 -2.25 5.34 22.19
C PRO A 216 -2.73 4.43 23.33
N TYR A 217 -2.73 3.11 23.15
CA TYR A 217 -3.31 2.13 24.09
C TYR A 217 -2.25 1.35 24.87
N GLY A 218 -1.04 1.22 24.30
CA GLY A 218 0.05 0.43 24.83
C GLY A 218 -0.02 -1.05 24.45
N ILE A 219 1.17 -1.67 24.37
CA ILE A 219 1.35 -3.04 23.85
C ILE A 219 0.55 -4.09 24.62
N ASP A 220 0.30 -3.89 25.92
CA ASP A 220 -0.42 -4.83 26.78
C ASP A 220 -1.90 -5.01 26.42
N VAL A 221 -2.44 -4.12 25.59
CA VAL A 221 -3.81 -4.19 25.11
C VAL A 221 -3.98 -5.29 24.07
N TRP A 222 -2.95 -5.58 23.30
CA TRP A 222 -3.01 -6.47 22.15
C TRP A 222 -2.86 -7.94 22.54
N ASP A 223 -3.71 -8.79 21.97
CA ASP A 223 -3.67 -10.24 22.12
C ASP A 223 -2.69 -10.83 21.10
N GLN A 224 -1.45 -11.06 21.53
CA GLN A 224 -0.41 -11.56 20.64
C GLN A 224 -0.56 -13.07 20.30
N ASP A 225 -1.46 -13.78 20.97
CA ASP A 225 -1.80 -15.17 20.66
C ASP A 225 -2.94 -15.29 19.65
N ASN A 226 -3.71 -14.19 19.44
CA ASN A 226 -4.86 -14.15 18.52
C ASN A 226 -4.62 -13.17 17.37
N TYR A 227 -3.94 -13.64 16.34
CA TYR A 227 -3.56 -12.87 15.16
C TYR A 227 -3.92 -13.56 13.85
N GLY A 228 -3.99 -12.78 12.77
CA GLY A 228 -4.07 -13.27 11.40
C GLY A 228 -2.89 -12.77 10.58
N ARG A 229 -2.34 -13.62 9.73
CA ARG A 229 -1.16 -13.32 8.92
C ARG A 229 -1.41 -13.58 7.45
N VAL A 230 -0.88 -12.70 6.59
CA VAL A 230 -0.94 -12.87 5.15
C VAL A 230 0.38 -12.45 4.49
N ALA A 231 0.82 -13.25 3.51
CA ALA A 231 1.88 -12.88 2.57
C ALA A 231 1.24 -12.33 1.29
N ILE A 232 1.80 -11.25 0.75
CA ILE A 232 1.37 -10.62 -0.49
C ILE A 232 2.57 -10.53 -1.41
N TYR A 233 2.55 -11.28 -2.49
CA TYR A 233 3.63 -11.32 -3.47
C TYR A 233 3.38 -10.31 -4.58
N ILE A 234 4.45 -9.86 -5.20
CA ILE A 234 4.40 -8.91 -6.32
C ILE A 234 4.90 -9.61 -7.57
N VAL A 235 4.09 -9.60 -8.62
CA VAL A 235 4.39 -10.15 -9.93
C VAL A 235 4.63 -9.01 -10.90
N ASN A 236 5.72 -9.09 -11.68
CA ASN A 236 5.92 -8.12 -12.74
C ASN A 236 4.77 -8.17 -13.76
N SER A 237 4.13 -7.03 -14.01
CA SER A 237 2.99 -6.90 -14.93
C SER A 237 3.27 -7.43 -16.34
N THR A 238 4.53 -7.40 -16.80
CA THR A 238 4.92 -7.96 -18.10
C THR A 238 4.74 -9.48 -18.18
N HIS A 239 4.83 -10.18 -17.04
CA HIS A 239 4.65 -11.64 -16.95
C HIS A 239 3.28 -12.05 -16.35
N PHE A 240 2.49 -11.07 -15.95
CA PHE A 240 1.23 -11.32 -15.27
C PHE A 240 0.20 -12.07 -16.14
N PHE A 241 0.14 -11.73 -17.44
CA PHE A 241 -0.75 -12.41 -18.37
C PHE A 241 -0.40 -13.91 -18.50
N GLU A 242 0.87 -14.24 -18.55
CA GLU A 242 1.34 -15.63 -18.63
C GLU A 242 0.92 -16.45 -17.41
N LEU A 243 0.92 -15.81 -16.24
CA LEU A 243 0.52 -16.43 -14.97
C LEU A 243 -1.00 -16.62 -14.87
N THR A 244 -1.77 -15.58 -15.18
CA THR A 244 -3.20 -15.50 -14.84
C THR A 244 -4.12 -15.67 -16.04
N GLY A 245 -3.66 -15.39 -17.26
CA GLY A 245 -4.47 -15.24 -18.46
C GLY A 245 -5.29 -13.94 -18.48
N SER A 246 -5.10 -13.08 -17.50
CA SER A 246 -5.74 -11.77 -17.41
C SER A 246 -4.77 -10.66 -17.78
N GLN A 247 -5.28 -9.58 -18.38
CA GLN A 247 -4.45 -8.41 -18.68
C GLN A 247 -4.08 -7.71 -17.36
N PRO A 248 -2.81 -7.26 -17.21
CA PRO A 248 -2.44 -6.41 -16.09
C PRO A 248 -3.19 -5.07 -16.17
N PRO A 249 -3.29 -4.32 -15.05
CA PRO A 249 -3.76 -2.94 -15.10
C PRO A 249 -2.96 -2.11 -16.11
N PRO A 250 -3.53 -1.02 -16.67
CA PRO A 250 -2.81 -0.15 -17.59
C PRO A 250 -1.56 0.44 -16.92
N THR A 251 -0.57 0.82 -17.71
CA THR A 251 0.66 1.47 -17.23
C THR A 251 0.32 2.69 -16.37
N PRO A 252 0.99 2.90 -15.22
CA PRO A 252 0.73 4.06 -14.39
C PRO A 252 1.08 5.37 -15.11
N VAL A 253 0.38 6.45 -14.77
CA VAL A 253 0.69 7.81 -15.19
C VAL A 253 1.90 8.30 -14.38
N ASP A 254 2.79 9.04 -15.00
CA ASP A 254 3.91 9.67 -14.32
C ASP A 254 3.49 10.96 -13.58
N SER A 255 4.26 11.35 -12.56
CA SER A 255 3.97 12.49 -11.71
C SER A 255 4.03 13.84 -12.45
N LYS A 256 4.89 13.95 -13.45
CA LYS A 256 5.05 15.18 -14.26
C LYS A 256 3.79 15.43 -15.09
N SER A 257 3.39 14.46 -15.91
CA SER A 257 2.15 14.55 -16.71
C SER A 257 0.93 14.79 -15.81
N TYR A 258 0.83 14.12 -14.68
CA TYR A 258 -0.26 14.29 -13.74
C TYR A 258 -0.35 15.75 -13.23
N THR A 259 0.79 16.33 -12.86
CA THR A 259 0.87 17.71 -12.36
C THR A 259 0.59 18.73 -13.46
N GLU A 260 1.09 18.51 -14.68
CA GLU A 260 0.84 19.38 -15.85
C GLU A 260 -0.66 19.41 -16.22
N TYR A 261 -1.41 18.34 -15.99
CA TYR A 261 -2.87 18.32 -16.14
C TYR A 261 -3.63 19.05 -15.03
N GLY A 262 -2.94 19.65 -14.05
CA GLY A 262 -3.56 20.41 -12.97
C GLY A 262 -4.32 19.54 -11.95
N LEU A 263 -4.01 18.25 -11.85
CA LEU A 263 -4.70 17.32 -10.98
C LEU A 263 -4.24 17.44 -9.52
N PRO A 264 -5.09 17.07 -8.52
CA PRO A 264 -4.84 17.40 -7.13
C PRO A 264 -3.81 16.51 -6.46
N TRP A 265 -2.91 17.13 -5.71
CA TRP A 265 -2.07 16.52 -4.68
C TRP A 265 -2.70 16.74 -3.30
N PHE A 266 -2.22 16.05 -2.28
CA PHE A 266 -2.86 16.07 -0.97
C PHE A 266 -1.86 16.37 0.15
N ASP A 267 -2.34 17.07 1.18
CA ASP A 267 -1.59 17.32 2.41
C ASP A 267 -2.39 16.78 3.61
N LEU A 268 -1.66 16.37 4.65
CA LEU A 268 -2.27 15.84 5.86
C LEU A 268 -2.95 16.94 6.67
N TYR A 269 -4.13 16.63 7.21
CA TYR A 269 -4.85 17.55 8.08
C TYR A 269 -4.31 17.57 9.51
N ASP A 270 -3.74 16.46 10.00
CA ASP A 270 -3.40 16.24 11.41
C ASP A 270 -1.90 16.35 11.68
N GLU A 271 -1.37 17.57 11.56
CA GLU A 271 0.05 17.87 11.82
C GLU A 271 0.39 17.84 13.32
N PHE A 272 -0.62 17.81 14.21
CA PHE A 272 -0.44 17.90 15.66
C PHE A 272 -0.24 16.56 16.37
N LYS A 273 -0.53 15.44 15.71
CA LYS A 273 -0.25 14.12 16.29
C LYS A 273 1.25 13.89 16.42
N ALA A 274 1.65 13.20 17.50
CA ALA A 274 3.00 12.71 17.66
C ALA A 274 3.38 11.76 16.52
N ASP A 275 4.68 11.60 16.31
CA ASP A 275 5.26 10.73 15.30
C ASP A 275 6.17 9.70 15.96
N VAL A 276 6.16 8.47 15.46
CA VAL A 276 7.14 7.47 15.85
C VAL A 276 8.50 7.88 15.30
N SER A 277 9.51 7.88 16.16
CA SER A 277 10.88 8.24 15.75
C SER A 277 11.31 7.44 14.52
N PRO A 278 12.05 8.07 13.58
CA PRO A 278 12.62 7.36 12.45
C PRO A 278 13.54 6.25 12.90
N SER A 279 13.59 5.17 12.15
CA SER A 279 14.50 4.06 12.41
C SER A 279 15.88 4.36 11.83
N ASP A 280 16.94 4.26 12.64
CA ASP A 280 18.33 4.38 12.17
C ASP A 280 18.65 3.35 11.06
N HIS A 281 18.05 2.17 11.13
CA HIS A 281 18.20 1.15 10.10
C HIS A 281 17.58 1.60 8.77
N LEU A 282 16.36 2.16 8.79
CA LEU A 282 15.65 2.57 7.59
C LEU A 282 16.18 3.88 6.99
N THR A 283 16.68 4.80 7.80
CA THR A 283 17.33 6.03 7.28
C THR A 283 18.56 5.72 6.43
N GLY A 284 19.27 4.63 6.73
CA GLY A 284 20.41 4.13 5.97
C GLY A 284 20.08 3.39 4.67
N VAL A 285 18.82 3.08 4.42
CA VAL A 285 18.38 2.39 3.18
C VAL A 285 18.59 3.32 1.98
N LYS A 286 19.34 2.85 0.98
CA LYS A 286 19.55 3.62 -0.25
C LYS A 286 18.25 3.72 -1.04
N THR A 287 18.01 4.89 -1.61
CA THR A 287 16.90 5.09 -2.54
C THR A 287 17.18 4.46 -3.89
N ILE A 288 16.13 4.27 -4.68
CA ILE A 288 16.28 3.73 -6.04
C ILE A 288 17.15 4.66 -6.88
N ALA A 289 16.99 5.99 -6.77
CA ALA A 289 17.82 6.95 -7.50
C ALA A 289 19.30 6.92 -7.09
N GLU A 290 19.60 6.74 -5.80
CA GLU A 290 20.96 6.57 -5.31
C GLU A 290 21.62 5.31 -5.87
N ILE A 291 20.87 4.20 -6.00
CA ILE A 291 21.36 2.95 -6.59
C ILE A 291 21.54 3.11 -8.11
N ASP A 292 20.60 3.76 -8.81
CA ASP A 292 20.71 4.09 -10.24
C ASP A 292 21.98 4.93 -10.50
N ALA A 293 22.21 5.97 -9.69
CA ALA A 293 23.39 6.82 -9.82
C ALA A 293 24.71 6.03 -9.64
N GLN A 294 24.75 5.11 -8.67
CA GLN A 294 25.92 4.24 -8.47
C GLN A 294 26.18 3.32 -9.68
N ARG A 295 25.14 2.94 -10.39
CA ARG A 295 25.20 2.11 -11.61
C ARG A 295 25.39 2.93 -12.88
N LYS A 296 25.37 4.25 -12.78
CA LYS A 296 25.39 5.19 -13.91
C LYS A 296 24.16 5.02 -14.83
N GLU A 297 23.04 4.61 -14.25
CA GLU A 297 21.75 4.55 -14.91
C GLU A 297 21.00 5.85 -14.60
N SER A 298 20.33 6.42 -15.60
CA SER A 298 19.46 7.61 -15.42
C SER A 298 18.05 7.26 -15.89
N THR A 299 17.07 7.58 -15.07
CA THR A 299 15.66 7.32 -15.39
C THR A 299 14.84 8.60 -15.22
N ALA A 300 13.84 8.79 -16.08
CA ALA A 300 12.94 9.93 -16.03
C ALA A 300 12.11 10.02 -14.73
N ASP A 301 11.97 8.90 -14.03
CA ASP A 301 11.17 8.84 -12.79
C ASP A 301 11.78 9.66 -11.63
N SER A 302 13.02 10.10 -11.73
CA SER A 302 13.70 10.93 -10.71
C SER A 302 13.80 12.40 -11.12
N GLU A 303 13.18 12.80 -12.26
CA GLU A 303 13.09 14.21 -12.63
C GLU A 303 12.18 14.97 -11.66
N SER A 304 12.66 16.10 -11.16
CA SER A 304 11.92 16.97 -10.23
C SER A 304 10.60 17.43 -10.84
N VAL A 305 9.57 17.48 -10.02
CA VAL A 305 8.26 18.00 -10.37
C VAL A 305 7.91 19.16 -9.43
N ASP A 306 7.55 20.30 -9.99
CA ASP A 306 7.07 21.42 -9.19
C ASP A 306 5.56 21.31 -9.03
N VAL A 307 5.11 21.02 -7.81
CA VAL A 307 3.69 20.92 -7.46
C VAL A 307 3.19 22.28 -7.00
N PRO A 308 2.31 22.97 -7.78
CA PRO A 308 1.77 24.26 -7.37
C PRO A 308 0.93 24.14 -6.10
N GLU A 309 1.03 25.10 -5.18
CA GLU A 309 0.23 25.13 -3.95
C GLU A 309 -1.29 25.08 -4.22
N THR A 310 -1.73 25.64 -5.35
CA THR A 310 -3.14 25.60 -5.77
C THR A 310 -3.66 24.19 -6.06
N GLN A 311 -2.78 23.25 -6.35
CA GLN A 311 -3.11 21.85 -6.57
C GLN A 311 -3.08 21.01 -5.26
N ILE A 312 -2.53 21.55 -4.16
CA ILE A 312 -2.43 20.82 -2.88
C ILE A 312 -3.73 20.98 -2.11
N LYS A 313 -4.43 19.87 -1.88
CA LYS A 313 -5.69 19.81 -1.11
C LYS A 313 -5.45 19.19 0.25
N LYS A 314 -5.86 19.89 1.33
CA LYS A 314 -5.83 19.32 2.67
C LYS A 314 -6.90 18.25 2.83
N LEU A 315 -6.49 17.09 3.34
CA LEU A 315 -7.43 16.02 3.71
C LEU A 315 -8.07 16.36 5.04
N GLY A 316 -9.40 16.51 5.08
CA GLY A 316 -10.16 16.77 6.31
C GLY A 316 -10.39 15.48 7.11
N LYS A 317 -10.74 15.66 8.42
CA LYS A 317 -11.05 14.55 9.35
C LYS A 317 -12.18 13.63 8.85
N ASP A 318 -13.11 14.16 8.06
CA ASP A 318 -14.27 13.42 7.52
C ASP A 318 -13.96 12.65 6.21
N ASN A 319 -12.76 12.83 5.65
CA ASN A 319 -12.30 12.18 4.41
C ASN A 319 -11.30 11.06 4.66
N SER A 320 -11.51 10.23 5.67
CA SER A 320 -10.73 9.00 5.91
C SER A 320 -10.97 7.89 4.86
N GLY A 321 -11.71 8.19 3.79
CA GLY A 321 -11.83 7.34 2.62
C GLY A 321 -10.62 7.43 1.69
N PRO A 322 -10.42 6.44 0.80
CA PRO A 322 -9.28 6.41 -0.11
C PRO A 322 -9.21 7.69 -0.94
N ARG A 323 -8.02 8.30 -1.01
CA ARG A 323 -7.71 9.46 -1.86
C ARG A 323 -8.09 9.17 -3.31
N ARG A 324 -9.31 9.54 -3.71
CA ARG A 324 -9.81 9.34 -5.07
C ARG A 324 -9.74 10.65 -5.84
N CYS A 325 -9.16 10.60 -7.03
CA CYS A 325 -9.47 11.58 -8.05
C CYS A 325 -10.94 11.38 -8.46
N SER A 326 -11.82 12.31 -8.10
CA SER A 326 -13.18 12.35 -8.65
C SER A 326 -13.07 12.77 -10.13
N THR A 327 -12.98 11.81 -11.02
CA THR A 327 -13.32 12.06 -12.43
C THR A 327 -14.82 12.36 -12.45
N SER A 328 -15.18 13.65 -12.50
CA SER A 328 -16.49 14.06 -12.99
C SER A 328 -16.58 13.51 -14.41
N SER A 329 -17.49 12.56 -14.65
CA SER A 329 -17.84 12.12 -16.00
C SER A 329 -18.11 13.36 -16.86
N PRO A 330 -17.59 13.44 -18.09
CA PRO A 330 -18.01 14.49 -19.02
C PRO A 330 -19.54 14.37 -19.16
N ALA A 331 -20.20 15.51 -19.07
CA ALA A 331 -21.63 15.62 -19.33
C ALA A 331 -21.90 15.04 -20.73
N GLU A 332 -22.83 14.11 -20.82
CA GLU A 332 -23.35 13.65 -22.11
C GLU A 332 -23.84 14.85 -22.91
N PRO A 333 -23.50 14.96 -24.20
CA PRO A 333 -24.06 16.02 -25.07
C PRO A 333 -25.59 15.79 -25.15
N GLY A 334 -26.32 16.80 -24.74
CA GLY A 334 -27.77 16.81 -24.73
C GLY A 334 -28.35 16.40 -26.09
N SER A 335 -29.33 15.51 -26.05
CA SER A 335 -30.17 15.19 -27.18
C SER A 335 -30.85 16.45 -27.70
N PRO A 336 -30.97 16.64 -29.03
CA PRO A 336 -31.73 17.75 -29.56
C PRO A 336 -33.21 17.56 -29.26
N SER A 337 -33.83 18.59 -28.72
CA SER A 337 -35.27 18.69 -28.55
C SER A 337 -35.98 18.64 -29.92
N GLU A 338 -36.82 17.68 -30.12
CA GLU A 338 -37.83 17.71 -31.19
C GLU A 338 -38.87 18.79 -30.83
N ASP A 339 -38.76 19.93 -31.48
CA ASP A 339 -39.84 20.94 -31.51
C ASP A 339 -40.82 20.59 -32.64
N GLU A 340 -42.06 20.50 -32.23
CA GLU A 340 -43.27 20.35 -32.99
C GLU A 340 -43.36 21.25 -34.22
N GLU A 341 -43.61 20.70 -35.39
CA GLU A 341 -44.32 21.39 -36.47
C GLU A 341 -45.80 21.05 -36.39
N ASN A 342 -46.61 22.01 -36.01
CA ASN A 342 -48.02 22.11 -36.31
C ASN A 342 -48.20 23.43 -37.11
N GLU A 343 -48.39 23.29 -38.41
CA GLU A 343 -49.41 23.91 -39.26
C GLU A 343 -49.15 23.58 -40.72
#